data_606bf9dd833e96a3c9b385a6e93531d2
#
_entry.id   606bf9dd833e96a3c9b385a6e93531d2
#
_cell.length_a   1.000
_cell.length_b   1.000
_cell.length_c   1.000
_cell.angle_alpha   90.00
_cell.angle_beta   90.00
_cell.angle_gamma   90.00
#
_symmetry.space_group_name_H-M   'P 1'
#
loop_
_entity.id
_entity.type
_entity.pdbx_description
1 polymer ?
#
loop_
_entity_poly.entity_id
_entity_poly.type
_entity_poly.pdbx_seq_one_letter_code
_entity_poly.pdbx_strand_id
1 'polypeptide(L)'
;AGVPKTLVRHLVSHAADSLGGETAAILRDILDTPVSPELLPPTGDGEIAQCTEELVGPYELHDFFLFHMMRYGFAPGKIYRMACRAFAEPGIDGAPAYEPATILFWLRTFYRRFFAQQFKRSCLPDGPKVGSVSVSPRGDWRMPSDASAALWLEEVDSLST
;
A
#
# COMPACT_ATOMS: atom_id res chain seq x y z
N ALA A 1 14.32 -2.83 -0.23
CA ALA A 1 13.15 -2.61 -1.08
C ALA A 1 12.22 -3.83 -1.03
N GLY A 2 10.91 -3.62 -1.18
CA GLY A 2 9.94 -4.71 -1.19
C GLY A 2 9.37 -5.10 0.17
N VAL A 3 9.55 -4.29 1.21
CA VAL A 3 8.81 -4.43 2.47
C VAL A 3 7.55 -3.57 2.35
N PRO A 4 6.34 -4.16 2.39
CA PRO A 4 5.09 -3.42 2.31
C PRO A 4 4.85 -2.58 3.58
N LYS A 5 4.00 -1.56 3.46
CA LYS A 5 3.74 -0.60 4.56
C LYS A 5 3.18 -1.28 5.82
N THR A 6 2.25 -2.21 5.64
CA THR A 6 1.68 -2.97 6.76
C THR A 6 2.74 -3.79 7.48
N LEU A 7 3.64 -4.46 6.75
CA LEU A 7 4.72 -5.23 7.35
C LEU A 7 5.74 -4.34 8.09
N VAL A 8 5.99 -3.10 7.62
CA VAL A 8 6.86 -2.15 8.34
C VAL A 8 6.32 -1.88 9.75
N ARG A 9 5.00 -1.68 9.91
CA ARG A 9 4.38 -1.47 11.23
C ARG A 9 4.63 -2.66 12.17
N HIS A 10 4.43 -3.88 11.68
CA HIS A 10 4.70 -5.11 12.46
C HIS A 10 6.18 -5.25 12.84
N LEU A 11 7.10 -4.91 11.92
CA LEU A 11 8.53 -4.95 12.22
C LEU A 11 8.94 -3.92 13.29
N VAL A 12 8.39 -2.71 13.25
CA VAL A 12 8.64 -1.68 14.25
C VAL A 12 8.06 -2.08 15.62
N SER A 13 6.83 -2.64 15.64
CA SER A 13 6.23 -3.18 16.87
C SER A 13 7.09 -4.29 17.48
N HIS A 14 7.52 -5.25 16.66
CA HIS A 14 8.41 -6.33 17.11
C HIS A 14 9.74 -5.78 17.66
N ALA A 15 10.33 -4.78 17.02
CA ALA A 15 11.54 -4.13 17.50
C ALA A 15 11.31 -3.43 18.86
N ALA A 16 10.17 -2.76 19.03
CA ALA A 16 9.79 -2.15 20.30
C ALA A 16 9.71 -3.19 21.42
N ASP A 17 9.04 -4.33 21.16
CA ASP A 17 8.89 -5.41 22.14
C ASP A 17 10.24 -6.06 22.50
N SER A 18 11.15 -6.15 21.52
CA SER A 18 12.46 -6.77 21.70
C SER A 18 13.46 -5.87 22.46
N LEU A 19 13.41 -4.55 22.23
CA LEU A 19 14.35 -3.60 22.80
C LEU A 19 13.92 -3.11 24.19
N GLY A 20 12.63 -2.96 24.43
CA GLY A 20 12.07 -2.52 25.72
C GLY A 20 12.42 -1.06 26.10
N GLY A 21 12.04 -0.68 27.32
CA GLY A 21 12.41 0.60 27.92
C GLY A 21 11.98 1.85 27.14
N GLU A 22 12.77 2.88 27.20
CA GLU A 22 12.52 4.18 26.54
C GLU A 22 12.47 4.04 25.01
N THR A 23 13.29 3.17 24.43
CA THR A 23 13.30 2.91 22.98
C THR A 23 11.96 2.34 22.51
N ALA A 24 11.35 1.46 23.28
CA ALA A 24 10.03 0.91 22.97
C ALA A 24 8.94 1.99 22.99
N ALA A 25 9.01 2.94 23.94
CA ALA A 25 8.06 4.03 24.00
C ALA A 25 8.15 4.93 22.76
N ILE A 26 9.36 5.29 22.35
CA ILE A 26 9.61 6.09 21.13
C ILE A 26 9.11 5.37 19.88
N LEU A 27 9.41 4.06 19.73
CA LEU A 27 8.97 3.29 18.56
C LEU A 27 7.45 3.17 18.48
N ARG A 28 6.75 3.06 19.60
CA ARG A 28 5.28 3.04 19.64
C ARG A 28 4.70 4.42 19.30
N ASP A 29 5.28 5.49 19.79
CA ASP A 29 4.90 6.87 19.44
C ASP A 29 5.01 7.11 17.92
N ILE A 30 6.09 6.62 17.30
CA ILE A 30 6.25 6.66 15.84
C ILE A 30 5.13 5.88 15.12
N LEU A 31 4.72 4.71 15.64
CA LEU A 31 3.63 3.92 15.04
C LEU A 31 2.27 4.61 15.15
N ASP A 32 2.07 5.40 16.21
CA ASP A 32 0.82 6.14 16.45
C ASP A 32 0.77 7.47 15.68
N THR A 33 1.92 7.92 15.15
CA THR A 33 1.99 9.13 14.34
C THR A 33 1.32 8.90 12.97
N PRO A 34 0.33 9.69 12.57
CA PRO A 34 -0.29 9.60 11.25
C PRO A 34 0.72 9.83 10.12
N VAL A 35 0.63 9.00 9.08
CA VAL A 35 1.48 9.17 7.89
C VAL A 35 0.97 10.34 7.06
N SER A 36 1.79 11.39 6.95
CA SER A 36 1.50 12.59 6.16
C SER A 36 2.49 12.78 5.02
N PRO A 37 2.13 13.53 3.95
CA PRO A 37 3.09 13.97 2.96
C PRO A 37 4.07 14.98 3.59
N GLU A 38 5.35 14.66 3.64
CA GLU A 38 6.40 15.50 4.25
C GLU A 38 6.56 16.89 3.61
N LEU A 39 5.98 17.09 2.41
CA LEU A 39 6.14 18.31 1.62
C LEU A 39 5.00 19.32 1.79
N LEU A 40 3.95 19.00 2.55
CA LEU A 40 2.90 19.97 2.83
C LEU A 40 3.21 20.68 4.15
N PRO A 41 3.24 22.03 4.15
CA PRO A 41 3.39 22.77 5.39
C PRO A 41 2.23 22.42 6.34
N PRO A 42 2.48 22.33 7.66
CA PRO A 42 1.41 22.17 8.62
C PRO A 42 0.41 23.34 8.52
N THR A 43 -0.82 23.09 8.89
CA THR A 43 -1.81 24.16 9.07
C THR A 43 -1.33 25.15 10.12
N GLY A 44 -1.88 26.39 10.10
CA GLY A 44 -1.48 27.43 11.05
C GLY A 44 -1.55 27.04 12.54
N ASP A 45 -2.29 25.98 12.86
CA ASP A 45 -2.43 25.40 14.20
C ASP A 45 -1.47 24.20 14.45
N GLY A 46 -0.55 23.91 13.51
CA GLY A 46 0.43 22.83 13.64
C GLY A 46 -0.12 21.43 13.38
N GLU A 47 -1.37 21.31 12.95
CA GLU A 47 -1.96 20.02 12.59
C GLU A 47 -1.59 19.58 11.18
N ILE A 48 -1.57 18.26 10.98
CA ILE A 48 -1.29 17.64 9.69
C ILE A 48 -2.46 17.95 8.74
N ALA A 49 -2.22 18.79 7.73
CA ALA A 49 -3.24 19.28 6.81
C ALA A 49 -3.85 18.16 5.93
N GLN A 50 -3.20 17.02 5.81
CA GLN A 50 -3.66 15.93 4.94
C GLN A 50 -3.09 14.59 5.37
N CYS A 51 -3.95 13.61 5.59
CA CYS A 51 -3.53 12.22 5.83
C CYS A 51 -3.32 11.49 4.50
N THR A 52 -2.19 10.80 4.35
CA THR A 52 -1.89 10.09 3.10
C THR A 52 -2.92 8.99 2.80
N GLU A 53 -3.47 8.34 3.82
CA GLU A 53 -4.47 7.30 3.65
C GLU A 53 -5.80 7.82 3.10
N GLU A 54 -6.16 9.07 3.36
CA GLU A 54 -7.36 9.70 2.78
C GLU A 54 -7.26 9.85 1.26
N LEU A 55 -6.04 10.03 0.75
CA LEU A 55 -5.78 10.22 -0.68
C LEU A 55 -5.47 8.94 -1.43
N VAL A 56 -4.81 8.00 -0.76
CA VAL A 56 -4.28 6.79 -1.37
C VAL A 56 -5.16 5.60 -1.05
N GLY A 57 -5.78 5.58 0.10
CA GLY A 57 -6.57 4.48 0.65
C GLY A 57 -5.81 3.64 1.67
N PRO A 58 -6.51 2.71 2.31
CA PRO A 58 -5.96 1.83 3.33
C PRO A 58 -4.76 1.03 2.82
N TYR A 59 -3.67 1.03 3.56
CA TYR A 59 -2.44 0.36 3.16
C TYR A 59 -2.61 -1.16 3.03
N GLU A 60 -3.44 -1.79 3.85
CA GLU A 60 -3.71 -3.22 3.79
C GLU A 60 -4.36 -3.64 2.47
N LEU A 61 -5.27 -2.84 1.91
CA LEU A 61 -5.84 -3.10 0.60
C LEU A 61 -4.77 -2.94 -0.50
N HIS A 62 -3.96 -1.90 -0.43
CA HIS A 62 -2.90 -1.65 -1.42
C HIS A 62 -1.81 -2.73 -1.38
N ASP A 63 -1.39 -3.15 -0.20
CA ASP A 63 -0.40 -4.21 -0.03
C ASP A 63 -0.95 -5.56 -0.55
N PHE A 64 -2.23 -5.85 -0.31
CA PHE A 64 -2.92 -7.01 -0.86
C PHE A 64 -2.97 -6.99 -2.39
N PHE A 65 -3.40 -5.87 -2.99
CA PHE A 65 -3.47 -5.72 -4.44
C PHE A 65 -2.10 -5.86 -5.09
N LEU A 66 -1.12 -5.16 -4.53
CA LEU A 66 0.26 -5.16 -5.02
C LEU A 66 0.87 -6.57 -4.98
N PHE A 67 0.70 -7.28 -3.87
CA PHE A 67 1.22 -8.64 -3.71
C PHE A 67 0.64 -9.59 -4.75
N HIS A 68 -0.69 -9.61 -4.90
CA HIS A 68 -1.36 -10.53 -5.82
C HIS A 68 -1.09 -10.20 -7.29
N MET A 69 -1.01 -8.92 -7.62
CA MET A 69 -0.65 -8.48 -8.97
C MET A 69 0.80 -8.86 -9.30
N MET A 70 1.76 -8.54 -8.44
CA MET A 70 3.17 -8.72 -8.75
C MET A 70 3.65 -10.17 -8.58
N ARG A 71 3.19 -10.85 -7.53
CA ARG A 71 3.65 -12.22 -7.24
C ARG A 71 3.04 -13.26 -8.14
N TYR A 72 1.78 -13.08 -8.52
CA TYR A 72 1.01 -14.07 -9.26
C TYR A 72 0.52 -13.60 -10.63
N GLY A 73 0.65 -12.32 -10.95
CA GLY A 73 0.13 -11.76 -12.21
C GLY A 73 -1.39 -11.84 -12.30
N PHE A 74 -2.11 -11.78 -11.18
CA PHE A 74 -3.56 -11.89 -11.21
C PHE A 74 -4.19 -10.64 -11.82
N ALA A 75 -5.21 -10.87 -12.66
CA ALA A 75 -6.02 -9.83 -13.28
C ALA A 75 -6.89 -9.10 -12.22
N PRO A 76 -7.31 -7.84 -12.47
CA PRO A 76 -8.09 -7.03 -11.54
C PRO A 76 -9.34 -7.73 -10.98
N GLY A 77 -10.13 -8.37 -11.81
CA GLY A 77 -11.35 -9.06 -11.39
C GLY A 77 -11.09 -10.24 -10.44
N LYS A 78 -9.96 -10.94 -10.60
CA LYS A 78 -9.57 -11.98 -9.64
C LYS A 78 -9.12 -11.37 -8.32
N ILE A 79 -8.32 -10.30 -8.35
CA ILE A 79 -7.87 -9.61 -7.15
C ILE A 79 -9.06 -9.05 -6.37
N TYR A 80 -10.02 -8.44 -7.06
CA TYR A 80 -11.26 -7.93 -6.46
C TYR A 80 -12.03 -9.01 -5.69
N ARG A 81 -12.34 -10.13 -6.34
CA ARG A 81 -13.07 -11.23 -5.69
C ARG A 81 -12.33 -11.81 -4.48
N MET A 82 -11.00 -11.91 -4.59
CA MET A 82 -10.18 -12.36 -3.47
C MET A 82 -10.18 -11.36 -2.32
N ALA A 83 -10.08 -10.07 -2.62
CA ALA A 83 -10.12 -9.00 -1.61
C ALA A 83 -11.49 -8.96 -0.90
N CYS A 84 -12.61 -9.03 -1.64
CA CYS A 84 -13.95 -9.09 -1.05
C CYS A 84 -14.09 -10.27 -0.06
N ARG A 85 -13.45 -11.40 -0.34
CA ARG A 85 -13.46 -12.53 0.58
C ARG A 85 -12.51 -12.35 1.77
N ALA A 86 -11.32 -11.80 1.53
CA ALA A 86 -10.29 -11.62 2.55
C ALA A 86 -10.65 -10.56 3.58
N PHE A 87 -11.38 -9.53 3.15
CA PHE A 87 -11.77 -8.38 3.98
C PHE A 87 -13.28 -8.34 4.27
N ALA A 88 -13.99 -9.47 4.16
CA ALA A 88 -15.40 -9.57 4.52
C ALA A 88 -15.64 -9.38 6.03
N GLU A 89 -14.67 -9.75 6.84
CA GLU A 89 -14.69 -9.66 8.29
C GLU A 89 -13.40 -9.00 8.80
N PRO A 90 -13.38 -8.40 10.00
CA PRO A 90 -12.16 -7.85 10.58
C PRO A 90 -11.07 -8.91 10.70
N GLY A 91 -9.86 -8.53 10.30
CA GLY A 91 -8.69 -9.40 10.37
C GLY A 91 -8.19 -9.62 11.80
N ILE A 92 -7.43 -10.70 12.00
CA ILE A 92 -6.83 -11.06 13.29
C ILE A 92 -5.92 -9.94 13.82
N ASP A 93 -5.25 -9.21 12.91
CA ASP A 93 -4.34 -8.11 13.24
C ASP A 93 -5.05 -6.75 13.39
N GLY A 94 -6.39 -6.77 13.54
CA GLY A 94 -7.18 -5.54 13.66
C GLY A 94 -7.45 -4.81 12.34
N ALA A 95 -7.11 -5.39 11.19
CA ALA A 95 -7.49 -4.84 9.90
C ALA A 95 -9.02 -4.76 9.80
N PRO A 96 -9.59 -3.61 9.40
CA PRO A 96 -11.03 -3.45 9.30
C PRO A 96 -11.62 -4.30 8.17
N ALA A 97 -12.91 -4.62 8.28
CA ALA A 97 -13.68 -5.13 7.16
C ALA A 97 -13.98 -4.00 6.15
N TYR A 98 -14.09 -4.36 4.88
CA TYR A 98 -14.39 -3.43 3.81
C TYR A 98 -15.56 -3.89 2.96
N GLU A 99 -16.48 -2.99 2.70
CA GLU A 99 -17.56 -3.21 1.75
C GLU A 99 -17.02 -3.39 0.32
N PRO A 100 -17.64 -4.25 -0.51
CA PRO A 100 -17.22 -4.49 -1.89
C PRO A 100 -17.05 -3.21 -2.72
N ALA A 101 -17.93 -2.24 -2.56
CA ALA A 101 -17.85 -0.95 -3.25
C ALA A 101 -16.58 -0.16 -2.86
N THR A 102 -16.19 -0.19 -1.59
CA THR A 102 -14.97 0.44 -1.09
C THR A 102 -13.72 -0.25 -1.66
N ILE A 103 -13.73 -1.58 -1.68
CA ILE A 103 -12.63 -2.38 -2.28
C ILE A 103 -12.48 -2.04 -3.77
N LEU A 104 -13.58 -1.97 -4.51
CA LEU A 104 -13.57 -1.65 -5.94
C LEU A 104 -13.03 -0.24 -6.21
N PHE A 105 -13.47 0.73 -5.43
CA PHE A 105 -12.99 2.12 -5.51
C PHE A 105 -11.46 2.21 -5.32
N TRP A 106 -10.93 1.53 -4.29
CA TRP A 106 -9.50 1.55 -4.01
C TRP A 106 -8.70 0.70 -4.99
N LEU A 107 -9.25 -0.37 -5.54
CA LEU A 107 -8.61 -1.15 -6.60
C LEU A 107 -8.44 -0.31 -7.87
N ARG A 108 -9.46 0.47 -8.25
CA ARG A 108 -9.39 1.42 -9.35
C ARG A 108 -8.30 2.48 -9.12
N THR A 109 -8.29 3.05 -7.93
CA THR A 109 -7.28 4.05 -7.52
C THR A 109 -5.88 3.43 -7.54
N PHE A 110 -5.72 2.20 -7.06
CA PHE A 110 -4.46 1.45 -7.10
C PHE A 110 -3.92 1.32 -8.52
N TYR A 111 -4.68 0.80 -9.48
CA TYR A 111 -4.20 0.61 -10.85
C TYR A 111 -3.85 1.94 -11.51
N ARG A 112 -4.71 2.95 -11.40
CA ARG A 112 -4.42 4.28 -11.92
C ARG A 112 -3.09 4.83 -11.39
N ARG A 113 -2.88 4.78 -10.09
CA ARG A 113 -1.67 5.30 -9.44
C ARG A 113 -0.45 4.43 -9.70
N PHE A 114 -0.61 3.11 -9.72
CA PHE A 114 0.50 2.20 -9.95
C PHE A 114 1.19 2.48 -11.29
N PHE A 115 0.42 2.65 -12.35
CA PHE A 115 0.97 2.99 -13.66
C PHE A 115 1.50 4.43 -13.71
N ALA A 116 0.73 5.41 -13.27
CA ALA A 116 1.12 6.82 -13.30
C ALA A 116 2.36 7.16 -12.46
N GLN A 117 2.68 6.33 -11.46
CA GLN A 117 3.81 6.55 -10.55
C GLN A 117 5.06 5.72 -10.90
N GLN A 118 5.14 5.14 -12.09
CA GLN A 118 6.32 4.35 -12.50
C GLN A 118 7.61 5.16 -12.46
N PHE A 119 7.57 6.44 -12.81
CA PHE A 119 8.75 7.31 -12.76
C PHE A 119 9.38 7.37 -11.36
N LYS A 120 8.59 7.33 -10.28
CA LYS A 120 9.09 7.28 -8.90
C LYS A 120 9.86 6.00 -8.62
N ARG A 121 9.38 4.86 -9.13
CA ARG A 121 10.08 3.58 -8.99
C ARG A 121 11.38 3.54 -9.78
N SER A 122 11.41 4.19 -10.94
CA SER A 122 12.63 4.30 -11.77
C SER A 122 13.76 5.06 -11.05
N CYS A 123 13.43 5.94 -10.12
CA CYS A 123 14.38 6.70 -9.31
C CYS A 123 14.78 6.02 -8.01
N LEU A 124 14.28 4.81 -7.70
CA LEU A 124 14.64 4.10 -6.48
C LEU A 124 16.14 3.78 -6.45
N PRO A 125 16.82 3.99 -5.31
CA PRO A 125 18.20 3.58 -5.16
C PRO A 125 18.34 2.06 -5.18
N ASP A 126 19.56 1.57 -5.42
CA ASP A 126 19.87 0.17 -5.26
C ASP A 126 19.73 -0.25 -3.80
N GLY A 127 19.21 -1.43 -3.59
CA GLY A 127 19.02 -1.98 -2.26
C GLY A 127 18.73 -3.49 -2.29
N PRO A 128 18.89 -4.17 -1.16
CA PRO A 128 18.64 -5.60 -1.09
C PRO A 128 17.16 -5.90 -1.35
N LYS A 129 16.89 -6.97 -2.06
CA LYS A 129 15.56 -7.53 -2.16
C LYS A 129 15.22 -8.27 -0.87
N VAL A 130 14.18 -7.83 -0.19
CA VAL A 130 13.61 -8.51 0.98
C VAL A 130 12.24 -9.04 0.58
N GLY A 131 11.97 -10.30 0.82
CA GLY A 131 10.73 -10.94 0.40
C GLY A 131 10.73 -11.43 -1.06
N SER A 132 9.58 -11.95 -1.51
CA SER A 132 9.45 -12.66 -2.79
C SER A 132 9.23 -11.75 -3.99
N VAL A 133 8.82 -10.49 -3.80
CA VAL A 133 8.58 -9.51 -4.86
C VAL A 133 9.19 -8.16 -4.51
N SER A 134 9.59 -7.41 -5.54
CA SER A 134 10.13 -6.05 -5.39
C SER A 134 9.62 -5.15 -6.51
N VAL A 135 9.22 -3.94 -6.15
CA VAL A 135 8.81 -2.91 -7.12
C VAL A 135 9.98 -2.22 -7.83
N SER A 136 11.21 -2.61 -7.51
CA SER A 136 12.41 -2.05 -8.14
C SER A 136 12.49 -2.44 -9.62
N PRO A 137 12.71 -1.49 -10.54
CA PRO A 137 12.90 -1.78 -11.96
C PRO A 137 14.23 -2.48 -12.24
N ARG A 138 15.15 -2.50 -11.29
CA ARG A 138 16.39 -3.27 -11.34
C ARG A 138 16.22 -4.72 -10.87
N GLY A 139 15.03 -5.07 -10.40
CA GLY A 139 14.63 -6.38 -9.94
C GLY A 139 13.42 -6.92 -10.70
N ASP A 140 12.30 -7.04 -10.00
CA ASP A 140 11.13 -7.77 -10.49
C ASP A 140 10.19 -6.96 -11.39
N TRP A 141 10.20 -5.62 -11.32
CA TRP A 141 9.23 -4.81 -12.03
C TRP A 141 9.86 -3.83 -13.02
N ARG A 142 10.01 -4.27 -14.27
CA ARG A 142 10.47 -3.46 -15.38
C ARG A 142 9.29 -3.03 -16.24
N MET A 143 8.92 -1.75 -16.14
CA MET A 143 7.81 -1.17 -16.90
C MET A 143 8.23 0.23 -17.38
N PRO A 144 7.90 0.62 -18.62
CA PRO A 144 8.12 1.99 -19.07
C PRO A 144 7.28 2.99 -18.27
N SER A 145 7.78 4.22 -18.12
CA SER A 145 7.09 5.25 -17.32
C SER A 145 5.80 5.76 -17.96
N ASP A 146 5.62 5.52 -19.25
CA ASP A 146 4.44 5.89 -20.06
C ASP A 146 3.50 4.71 -20.33
N ALA A 147 3.68 3.59 -19.64
CA ALA A 147 2.78 2.44 -19.78
C ALA A 147 1.33 2.82 -19.44
N SER A 148 0.42 2.41 -20.34
CA SER A 148 -1.01 2.70 -20.18
C SER A 148 -1.68 1.73 -19.18
N ALA A 149 -2.51 2.26 -18.30
CA ALA A 149 -3.38 1.49 -17.41
C ALA A 149 -4.73 1.11 -18.05
N ALA A 150 -5.00 1.49 -19.30
CA ALA A 150 -6.33 1.46 -19.89
C ALA A 150 -7.02 0.09 -19.79
N LEU A 151 -6.34 -0.98 -20.16
CA LEU A 151 -6.92 -2.34 -20.11
C LEU A 151 -7.27 -2.80 -18.69
N TRP A 152 -6.44 -2.47 -17.71
CA TRP A 152 -6.72 -2.80 -16.31
C TRP A 152 -7.88 -1.99 -15.75
N LEU A 153 -7.97 -0.70 -16.12
CA LEU A 153 -9.08 0.16 -15.68
C LEU A 153 -10.39 -0.23 -16.36
N GLU A 154 -10.38 -0.62 -17.65
CA GLU A 154 -11.54 -1.13 -18.35
C GLU A 154 -12.08 -2.40 -17.66
N GLU A 155 -11.22 -3.34 -17.29
CA GLU A 155 -11.63 -4.52 -16.53
C GLU A 155 -12.22 -4.14 -15.17
N VAL A 156 -11.55 -3.25 -14.40
CA VAL A 156 -12.08 -2.77 -13.10
C VAL A 156 -13.42 -2.10 -13.26
N ASP A 157 -13.59 -1.24 -14.26
CA ASP A 157 -14.84 -0.48 -14.51
C ASP A 157 -15.98 -1.39 -14.99
N SER A 158 -15.67 -2.59 -15.47
CA SER A 158 -16.67 -3.63 -15.85
C SER A 158 -17.16 -4.47 -14.66
N LEU A 159 -16.50 -4.40 -13.50
CA LEU A 159 -16.90 -5.15 -12.31
C LEU A 159 -18.10 -4.51 -11.64
N SER A 160 -19.05 -5.34 -11.21
CA SER A 160 -20.20 -4.91 -10.40
C SER A 160 -19.97 -5.26 -8.93
N THR A 161 -20.51 -4.44 -8.05
CA THR A 161 -20.52 -4.65 -6.60
C THR A 161 -21.62 -5.61 -6.19
#